data_92df4016fee301e6bd4d076b9d30f56a
#
_entry.id   92df4016fee301e6bd4d076b9d30f56a
#
_cell.length_a   1.000
_cell.length_b   1.000
_cell.length_c   1.000
_cell.angle_alpha   90.00
_cell.angle_beta   90.00
_cell.angle_gamma   90.00
#
_symmetry.space_group_name_H-M   'P 1'
#
loop_
_entity.id
_entity.type
_entity.pdbx_description
1 polymer ?
#
loop_
_entity_poly.entity_id
_entity_poly.type
_entity_poly.pdbx_seq_one_letter_code
_entity_poly.pdbx_strand_id
1 'polypeptide(L)'
;MASYLSRIISMLALVLLLLSCNKNVEDSSELWKNAQTSGEIIRRSGTVFDPALNKELAMSDAENRLRTGGGLLGKKAGISLGTNKGNYAVSSIGMPINPYLWKGSLETIGFMPLTSADPFGGTIITDWYSDGQNINERCKINIFIKGLELKTSNLKVNTFCQSFENNRWIDLPTSASQSAQLENAILNKAKRIKLANN
;
A
#
# COMPACT_ATOMS: atom_id res chain seq x y z
N MET A 1 -44.40 -62.21 15.54
CA MET A 1 -42.94 -62.35 15.22
C MET A 1 -42.52 -61.64 13.99
N ALA A 2 -43.26 -61.62 12.88
CA ALA A 2 -42.89 -60.96 11.65
C ALA A 2 -42.70 -59.42 11.72
N SER A 3 -43.48 -58.72 12.56
CA SER A 3 -43.39 -57.27 12.73
C SER A 3 -42.15 -56.82 13.52
N TYR A 4 -41.61 -57.62 14.39
CA TYR A 4 -40.38 -57.36 15.15
C TYR A 4 -39.15 -57.54 14.23
N LEU A 5 -39.16 -58.56 13.39
CA LEU A 5 -38.10 -58.84 12.42
C LEU A 5 -37.96 -57.70 11.39
N SER A 6 -39.07 -57.15 10.89
CA SER A 6 -39.10 -56.01 9.99
C SER A 6 -38.50 -54.72 10.61
N ARG A 7 -38.81 -54.47 11.91
CA ARG A 7 -38.25 -53.31 12.63
C ARG A 7 -36.75 -53.44 12.87
N ILE A 8 -36.25 -54.64 13.17
CA ILE A 8 -34.83 -54.91 13.34
C ILE A 8 -34.07 -54.76 12.04
N ILE A 9 -34.60 -55.24 10.92
CA ILE A 9 -34.00 -55.08 9.59
C ILE A 9 -33.96 -53.61 9.17
N SER A 10 -35.04 -52.86 9.44
CA SER A 10 -35.09 -51.42 9.18
C SER A 10 -34.06 -50.61 10.01
N MET A 11 -33.89 -50.97 11.29
CA MET A 11 -32.89 -50.37 12.16
C MET A 11 -31.45 -50.71 11.72
N LEU A 12 -31.21 -51.94 11.30
CA LEU A 12 -29.91 -52.38 10.80
C LEU A 12 -29.54 -51.68 9.48
N ALA A 13 -30.51 -51.50 8.60
CA ALA A 13 -30.33 -50.74 7.34
C ALA A 13 -30.04 -49.25 7.57
N LEU A 14 -30.68 -48.66 8.60
CA LEU A 14 -30.41 -47.27 9.00
C LEU A 14 -29.01 -47.09 9.56
N VAL A 15 -28.52 -48.03 10.37
CA VAL A 15 -27.17 -48.02 10.93
C VAL A 15 -26.12 -48.21 9.83
N LEU A 16 -26.36 -49.08 8.84
CA LEU A 16 -25.48 -49.27 7.69
C LEU A 16 -25.39 -48.04 6.81
N LEU A 17 -26.47 -47.26 6.68
CA LEU A 17 -26.45 -45.98 5.93
C LEU A 17 -25.64 -44.89 6.66
N LEU A 18 -25.63 -44.92 8.00
CA LEU A 18 -24.82 -43.96 8.79
C LEU A 18 -23.33 -44.31 8.78
N LEU A 19 -22.96 -45.56 8.58
CA LEU A 19 -21.54 -45.99 8.44
C LEU A 19 -20.97 -45.76 7.06
N SER A 20 -21.79 -45.50 6.01
CA SER A 20 -21.34 -45.24 4.66
C SER A 20 -20.82 -43.82 4.43
N CYS A 21 -20.94 -42.92 5.41
CA CYS A 21 -20.43 -41.53 5.31
C CYS A 21 -18.98 -41.35 5.81
N ASN A 22 -18.25 -42.43 6.04
CA ASN A 22 -16.81 -42.31 6.33
C ASN A 22 -16.00 -42.41 5.03
N LYS A 23 -16.22 -41.48 4.08
CA LYS A 23 -15.22 -41.16 3.10
C LYS A 23 -14.08 -40.45 3.84
N ASN A 24 -12.88 -40.97 3.70
CA ASN A 24 -11.64 -40.37 4.12
C ASN A 24 -11.71 -38.87 3.90
N VAL A 25 -11.99 -38.12 4.96
CA VAL A 25 -11.69 -36.71 5.02
C VAL A 25 -10.17 -36.69 5.10
N GLU A 26 -9.50 -36.69 3.94
CA GLU A 26 -8.13 -36.18 3.88
C GLU A 26 -8.15 -34.90 4.69
N ASP A 27 -7.29 -34.84 5.68
CA ASP A 27 -7.30 -33.80 6.69
C ASP A 27 -7.48 -32.43 6.02
N SER A 28 -8.68 -31.89 6.11
CA SER A 28 -9.05 -30.63 5.44
C SER A 28 -8.12 -29.50 5.86
N SER A 29 -7.45 -29.63 7.01
CA SER A 29 -6.46 -28.69 7.51
C SER A 29 -5.16 -28.70 6.68
N GLU A 30 -4.73 -29.87 6.21
CA GLU A 30 -3.56 -29.94 5.28
C GLU A 30 -3.90 -29.43 3.87
N LEU A 31 -5.08 -29.76 3.37
CA LEU A 31 -5.56 -29.22 2.07
C LEU A 31 -5.71 -27.70 2.13
N TRP A 32 -6.23 -27.15 3.23
CA TRP A 32 -6.32 -25.71 3.43
C TRP A 32 -4.95 -25.05 3.60
N LYS A 33 -4.03 -25.65 4.34
CA LYS A 33 -2.64 -25.18 4.43
C LYS A 33 -1.95 -25.13 3.08
N ASN A 34 -2.04 -26.21 2.32
CA ASN A 34 -1.43 -26.28 0.99
C ASN A 34 -2.10 -25.32 -0.01
N ALA A 35 -3.42 -25.18 0.04
CA ALA A 35 -4.15 -24.24 -0.81
C ALA A 35 -3.82 -22.78 -0.46
N GLN A 36 -3.76 -22.42 0.81
CA GLN A 36 -3.38 -21.08 1.25
C GLN A 36 -1.93 -20.77 0.88
N THR A 37 -1.00 -21.69 1.13
CA THR A 37 0.42 -21.48 0.83
C THR A 37 0.67 -21.35 -0.66
N SER A 38 0.09 -22.22 -1.48
CA SER A 38 0.26 -22.16 -2.94
C SER A 38 -0.43 -20.93 -3.55
N GLY A 39 -1.64 -20.62 -3.12
CA GLY A 39 -2.37 -19.44 -3.58
C GLY A 39 -1.68 -18.13 -3.20
N GLU A 40 -1.14 -18.05 -1.99
CA GLU A 40 -0.35 -16.92 -1.53
C GLU A 40 0.94 -16.75 -2.33
N ILE A 41 1.68 -17.83 -2.58
CA ILE A 41 2.90 -17.82 -3.37
C ILE A 41 2.61 -17.35 -4.80
N ILE A 42 1.59 -17.93 -5.44
CA ILE A 42 1.17 -17.55 -6.80
C ILE A 42 0.76 -16.08 -6.84
N ARG A 43 -0.06 -15.62 -5.91
CA ARG A 43 -0.52 -14.25 -5.83
C ARG A 43 0.62 -13.25 -5.63
N ARG A 44 1.58 -13.57 -4.75
CA ARG A 44 2.74 -12.71 -4.44
C ARG A 44 3.80 -12.70 -5.54
N SER A 45 3.89 -13.75 -6.33
CA SER A 45 4.90 -13.87 -7.40
C SER A 45 4.58 -13.02 -8.63
N GLY A 46 3.31 -12.63 -8.84
CA GLY A 46 2.85 -11.96 -10.05
C GLY A 46 3.05 -12.82 -11.30
N THR A 47 2.88 -14.16 -11.18
CA THR A 47 2.94 -15.07 -12.32
C THR A 47 1.89 -14.70 -13.37
N VAL A 48 2.25 -14.86 -14.63
CA VAL A 48 1.34 -14.66 -15.77
C VAL A 48 0.54 -15.92 -16.11
N PHE A 49 0.86 -17.05 -15.47
CA PHE A 49 0.17 -18.31 -15.69
C PHE A 49 -1.08 -18.41 -14.83
N ASP A 50 -2.19 -18.85 -15.45
CA ASP A 50 -3.42 -19.09 -14.73
C ASP A 50 -3.32 -20.40 -13.92
N PRO A 51 -3.41 -20.34 -12.57
CA PRO A 51 -3.33 -21.53 -11.73
C PRO A 51 -4.52 -22.48 -11.88
N ALA A 52 -5.63 -22.01 -12.43
CA ALA A 52 -6.79 -22.84 -12.72
C ALA A 52 -6.57 -23.75 -13.94
N LEU A 53 -5.74 -23.31 -14.89
CA LEU A 53 -5.39 -24.07 -16.10
C LEU A 53 -4.20 -25.00 -15.85
N ASN A 54 -3.16 -24.53 -15.16
CA ASN A 54 -1.97 -25.33 -14.88
C ASN A 54 -1.29 -24.87 -13.57
N LYS A 55 -1.71 -25.51 -12.46
CA LYS A 55 -1.21 -25.18 -11.12
C LYS A 55 0.29 -25.42 -10.98
N GLU A 56 0.81 -26.46 -11.58
CA GLU A 56 2.22 -26.87 -11.46
C GLU A 56 3.15 -25.88 -12.18
N LEU A 57 2.75 -25.42 -13.36
CA LEU A 57 3.46 -24.41 -14.12
C LEU A 57 3.41 -23.03 -13.41
N ALA A 58 2.24 -22.67 -12.89
CA ALA A 58 2.08 -21.45 -12.12
C ALA A 58 2.93 -21.44 -10.85
N MET A 59 3.04 -22.58 -10.15
CA MET A 59 3.87 -22.71 -8.96
C MET A 59 5.37 -22.66 -9.30
N SER A 60 5.82 -23.35 -10.34
CA SER A 60 7.21 -23.34 -10.74
C SER A 60 7.68 -21.96 -11.21
N ASP A 61 6.84 -21.22 -11.93
CA ASP A 61 7.11 -19.84 -12.31
C ASP A 61 7.10 -18.91 -11.08
N ALA A 62 6.17 -19.13 -10.16
CA ALA A 62 6.07 -18.37 -8.92
C ALA A 62 7.31 -18.54 -8.04
N GLU A 63 7.77 -19.77 -7.82
CA GLU A 63 8.99 -20.06 -7.07
C GLU A 63 10.24 -19.47 -7.75
N ASN A 64 10.32 -19.58 -9.06
CA ASN A 64 11.45 -19.04 -9.83
C ASN A 64 11.51 -17.51 -9.72
N ARG A 65 10.38 -16.83 -9.78
CA ARG A 65 10.27 -15.38 -9.60
C ARG A 65 10.65 -14.94 -8.20
N LEU A 66 10.18 -15.65 -7.17
CA LEU A 66 10.53 -15.34 -5.77
C LEU A 66 12.02 -15.61 -5.50
N ARG A 67 12.60 -16.70 -6.02
CA ARG A 67 14.01 -17.06 -5.86
C ARG A 67 14.94 -16.12 -6.62
N THR A 68 14.55 -15.63 -7.79
CA THR A 68 15.36 -14.70 -8.59
C THR A 68 15.13 -13.22 -8.28
N GLY A 69 14.37 -12.92 -7.22
CA GLY A 69 14.06 -11.55 -6.81
C GLY A 69 13.06 -10.84 -7.74
N GLY A 70 12.34 -11.60 -8.58
CA GLY A 70 11.20 -11.14 -9.34
C GLY A 70 9.96 -11.17 -8.45
N GLY A 71 9.79 -10.21 -7.54
CA GLY A 71 8.53 -10.03 -6.80
C GLY A 71 7.39 -9.57 -7.71
N LEU A 72 6.23 -9.27 -7.10
CA LEU A 72 4.98 -8.85 -7.76
C LEU A 72 5.16 -7.76 -8.85
N LEU A 73 6.28 -7.07 -8.84
CA LEU A 73 6.62 -5.97 -9.76
C LEU A 73 7.87 -6.26 -10.64
N GLY A 74 8.35 -7.52 -10.66
CA GLY A 74 9.52 -7.93 -11.46
C GLY A 74 10.87 -7.44 -10.89
N LYS A 75 11.97 -7.91 -11.49
CA LYS A 75 13.35 -7.64 -11.05
C LYS A 75 13.75 -6.14 -11.04
N LYS A 76 13.00 -5.30 -11.78
CA LYS A 76 13.21 -3.84 -11.83
C LYS A 76 12.34 -3.04 -10.84
N ALA A 77 11.38 -3.68 -10.19
CA ALA A 77 10.42 -3.03 -9.29
C ALA A 77 10.26 -3.77 -7.95
N GLY A 78 11.07 -4.79 -7.68
CA GLY A 78 11.01 -5.56 -6.44
C GLY A 78 11.50 -4.75 -5.24
N ILE A 79 10.72 -4.76 -4.15
CA ILE A 79 11.19 -4.34 -2.84
C ILE A 79 12.22 -5.37 -2.38
N SER A 80 13.49 -5.06 -2.51
CA SER A 80 14.55 -5.87 -1.91
C SER A 80 14.57 -5.59 -0.41
N LEU A 81 13.91 -6.44 0.37
CA LEU A 81 14.09 -6.51 1.82
C LEU A 81 15.33 -7.31 2.21
N GLY A 82 16.31 -7.42 1.31
CA GLY A 82 17.56 -8.14 1.52
C GLY A 82 18.59 -7.28 2.21
N THR A 83 19.00 -7.73 3.39
CA THR A 83 20.20 -7.37 4.12
C THR A 83 21.45 -7.48 3.23
N ASN A 84 21.84 -6.41 2.53
CA ASN A 84 23.22 -6.27 2.05
C ASN A 84 23.70 -4.85 2.32
N LYS A 85 24.73 -4.78 3.15
CA LYS A 85 25.58 -3.61 3.40
C LYS A 85 26.05 -3.03 2.06
N GLY A 86 25.79 -1.78 1.83
CA GLY A 86 26.43 -1.00 0.78
C GLY A 86 25.48 -0.54 -0.32
N ASN A 87 25.24 0.72 -0.36
CA ASN A 87 24.35 1.51 -1.23
C ASN A 87 22.86 1.33 -0.93
N TYR A 88 22.37 2.16 -0.04
CA TYR A 88 20.97 2.52 0.00
C TYR A 88 20.62 3.35 -1.25
N ALA A 89 20.63 2.72 -2.42
CA ALA A 89 19.64 3.10 -3.39
C ALA A 89 18.33 2.88 -2.65
N VAL A 90 17.64 3.94 -2.29
CA VAL A 90 16.25 3.91 -1.88
C VAL A 90 15.56 3.21 -3.03
N SER A 91 15.46 1.88 -2.94
CA SER A 91 14.66 1.07 -3.86
C SER A 91 13.26 1.56 -3.60
N SER A 92 12.91 2.58 -4.33
CA SER A 92 11.58 3.14 -4.39
C SER A 92 10.65 1.94 -4.55
N ILE A 93 9.91 1.64 -3.51
CA ILE A 93 8.60 1.05 -3.67
C ILE A 93 8.03 1.81 -4.84
N GLY A 94 7.96 1.22 -6.03
CA GLY A 94 7.64 1.83 -7.32
C GLY A 94 6.82 3.13 -7.31
N MET A 95 7.25 4.09 -6.49
CA MET A 95 6.62 5.40 -6.41
C MET A 95 6.93 6.12 -7.70
N PRO A 96 5.93 6.51 -8.47
CA PRO A 96 6.12 7.23 -9.73
C PRO A 96 6.62 8.66 -9.53
N ILE A 97 7.06 9.00 -8.30
CA ILE A 97 7.47 10.33 -7.87
C ILE A 97 8.89 10.32 -7.28
N ASN A 98 9.51 11.49 -7.22
CA ASN A 98 10.83 11.65 -6.64
C ASN A 98 10.82 11.46 -5.11
N PRO A 99 11.58 10.49 -4.54
CA PRO A 99 11.56 10.18 -3.11
C PRO A 99 12.16 11.31 -2.26
N TYR A 100 13.07 12.10 -2.79
CA TYR A 100 13.65 13.23 -2.06
C TYR A 100 12.68 14.41 -1.98
N LEU A 101 11.89 14.66 -3.05
CA LEU A 101 10.81 15.64 -3.00
C LEU A 101 9.74 15.21 -2.01
N TRP A 102 9.35 13.93 -2.02
CA TRP A 102 8.40 13.40 -1.07
C TRP A 102 8.84 13.58 0.38
N LYS A 103 10.05 13.12 0.71
CA LYS A 103 10.61 13.25 2.05
C LYS A 103 10.81 14.72 2.44
N GLY A 104 11.33 15.54 1.54
CA GLY A 104 11.51 16.97 1.75
C GLY A 104 10.20 17.71 2.00
N SER A 105 9.12 17.33 1.31
CA SER A 105 7.78 17.87 1.54
C SER A 105 7.29 17.54 2.94
N LEU A 106 7.29 16.26 3.33
CA LEU A 106 6.85 15.84 4.66
C LEU A 106 7.65 16.50 5.79
N GLU A 107 8.97 16.61 5.65
CA GLU A 107 9.80 17.26 6.65
C GLU A 107 9.58 18.79 6.72
N THR A 108 9.20 19.44 5.62
CA THR A 108 8.96 20.88 5.58
C THR A 108 7.63 21.25 6.23
N ILE A 109 6.59 20.41 6.04
CA ILE A 109 5.24 20.64 6.58
C ILE A 109 4.96 19.82 7.85
N GLY A 110 5.98 19.19 8.45
CA GLY A 110 5.83 18.25 9.57
C GLY A 110 5.20 18.84 10.86
N PHE A 111 5.04 20.15 10.94
CA PHE A 111 4.34 20.84 12.02
C PHE A 111 2.81 20.88 11.81
N MET A 112 2.32 20.57 10.61
CA MET A 112 0.90 20.58 10.28
C MET A 112 0.32 19.16 10.34
N PRO A 113 -0.91 18.97 10.83
CA PRO A 113 -1.61 17.69 10.73
C PRO A 113 -1.90 17.36 9.27
N LEU A 114 -1.77 16.08 8.91
CA LEU A 114 -2.05 15.60 7.55
C LEU A 114 -3.45 15.00 7.47
N THR A 115 -4.21 15.41 6.47
CA THR A 115 -5.49 14.78 6.11
C THR A 115 -5.25 13.58 5.22
N SER A 116 -4.32 13.69 4.27
CA SER A 116 -3.99 12.62 3.32
C SER A 116 -2.55 12.74 2.84
N ALA A 117 -1.91 11.59 2.64
CA ALA A 117 -0.59 11.50 2.02
C ALA A 117 -0.55 10.25 1.13
N ASP A 118 -0.61 10.45 -0.18
CA ASP A 118 -0.58 9.38 -1.18
C ASP A 118 0.73 9.43 -1.96
N PRO A 119 1.70 8.54 -1.67
CA PRO A 119 2.98 8.51 -2.36
C PRO A 119 2.88 8.00 -3.80
N PHE A 120 1.82 7.29 -4.16
CA PHE A 120 1.62 6.80 -5.53
C PHE A 120 1.00 7.86 -6.43
N GLY A 121 0.02 8.60 -5.93
CA GLY A 121 -0.55 9.76 -6.60
C GLY A 121 0.29 11.03 -6.47
N GLY A 122 1.34 11.01 -5.63
CA GLY A 122 2.22 12.16 -5.41
C GLY A 122 1.52 13.34 -4.74
N THR A 123 0.54 13.07 -3.89
CA THR A 123 -0.32 14.10 -3.29
C THR A 123 -0.20 14.10 -1.77
N ILE A 124 0.04 15.27 -1.19
CA ILE A 124 0.01 15.51 0.25
C ILE A 124 -0.98 16.63 0.53
N ILE A 125 -1.92 16.38 1.43
CA ILE A 125 -2.95 17.33 1.85
C ILE A 125 -2.90 17.46 3.35
N THR A 126 -2.70 18.69 3.85
CA THR A 126 -2.77 18.99 5.28
C THR A 126 -4.20 19.27 5.71
N ASP A 127 -4.44 19.22 6.99
CA ASP A 127 -5.62 19.81 7.58
C ASP A 127 -5.43 21.32 7.79
N TRP A 128 -6.49 22.01 8.21
CA TRP A 128 -6.40 23.40 8.62
C TRP A 128 -5.54 23.54 9.86
N TYR A 129 -4.60 24.47 9.80
CA TYR A 129 -3.66 24.75 10.88
C TYR A 129 -3.60 26.24 11.19
N SER A 130 -3.60 26.56 12.48
CA SER A 130 -3.34 27.89 13.03
C SER A 130 -2.10 27.83 13.88
N ASP A 131 -1.21 28.80 13.80
CA ASP A 131 0.08 28.77 14.50
C ASP A 131 -0.02 29.10 16.01
N GLY A 132 -1.22 29.32 16.51
CA GLY A 132 -1.50 29.65 17.91
C GLY A 132 -1.25 31.11 18.29
N GLN A 133 -0.52 31.88 17.50
CA GLN A 133 -0.36 33.33 17.71
C GLN A 133 -1.51 34.10 17.09
N ASN A 134 -2.02 33.59 15.97
CA ASN A 134 -3.17 34.16 15.27
C ASN A 134 -4.28 33.10 15.11
N ILE A 135 -5.07 32.92 16.17
CA ILE A 135 -6.18 31.96 16.20
C ILE A 135 -7.33 32.30 15.23
N ASN A 136 -7.35 33.55 14.73
CA ASN A 136 -8.33 34.02 13.77
C ASN A 136 -7.91 33.77 12.32
N GLU A 137 -6.79 33.15 12.11
CA GLU A 137 -6.31 32.73 10.78
C GLU A 137 -5.95 31.26 10.77
N ARG A 138 -6.30 30.56 9.70
CA ARG A 138 -5.91 29.18 9.47
C ARG A 138 -5.53 28.95 8.02
N CYS A 139 -4.52 28.11 7.81
CA CYS A 139 -4.05 27.77 6.47
C CYS A 139 -4.03 26.25 6.26
N LYS A 140 -4.22 25.85 5.02
CA LYS A 140 -4.19 24.49 4.52
C LYS A 140 -3.28 24.43 3.30
N ILE A 141 -2.50 23.36 3.17
CA ILE A 141 -1.52 23.20 2.09
C ILE A 141 -1.84 21.92 1.32
N ASN A 142 -1.85 22.03 -0.01
CA ASN A 142 -1.89 20.90 -0.92
C ASN A 142 -0.59 20.87 -1.72
N ILE A 143 0.13 19.75 -1.68
CA ILE A 143 1.38 19.54 -2.40
C ILE A 143 1.16 18.44 -3.43
N PHE A 144 1.60 18.72 -4.67
CA PHE A 144 1.56 17.78 -5.78
C PHE A 144 2.98 17.56 -6.29
N ILE A 145 3.41 16.31 -6.30
CA ILE A 145 4.72 15.87 -6.78
C ILE A 145 4.51 15.03 -8.04
N LYS A 146 5.19 15.41 -9.13
CA LYS A 146 5.07 14.76 -10.44
C LYS A 146 6.43 14.25 -10.89
N GLY A 147 6.47 12.98 -11.32
CA GLY A 147 7.67 12.39 -11.92
C GLY A 147 8.85 12.17 -10.96
N LEU A 148 9.90 11.57 -11.52
CA LEU A 148 11.03 11.02 -10.75
C LEU A 148 12.20 12.01 -10.56
N GLU A 149 12.21 13.10 -11.31
CA GLU A 149 13.34 14.03 -11.31
C GLU A 149 13.17 15.12 -10.25
N LEU A 150 14.28 15.47 -9.60
CA LEU A 150 14.34 16.59 -8.66
C LEU A 150 14.38 17.91 -9.44
N LYS A 151 13.23 18.35 -9.90
CA LYS A 151 13.03 19.59 -10.68
C LYS A 151 11.88 20.42 -10.09
N THR A 152 11.98 21.74 -10.27
CA THR A 152 10.93 22.69 -9.84
C THR A 152 9.59 22.40 -10.50
N SER A 153 9.61 22.03 -11.80
CA SER A 153 8.41 21.70 -12.57
C SER A 153 7.65 20.45 -12.04
N ASN A 154 8.33 19.61 -11.25
CA ASN A 154 7.76 18.41 -10.68
C ASN A 154 7.17 18.62 -9.27
N LEU A 155 7.21 19.84 -8.78
CA LEU A 155 6.62 20.22 -7.50
C LEU A 155 5.65 21.36 -7.70
N LYS A 156 4.44 21.21 -7.16
CA LYS A 156 3.42 22.26 -7.11
C LYS A 156 2.84 22.35 -5.72
N VAL A 157 2.81 23.55 -5.17
CA VAL A 157 2.22 23.83 -3.85
C VAL A 157 1.09 24.83 -4.00
N ASN A 158 -0.05 24.51 -3.41
CA ASN A 158 -1.18 25.44 -3.29
C ASN A 158 -1.44 25.66 -1.81
N THR A 159 -1.49 26.93 -1.41
CA THR A 159 -1.78 27.34 -0.04
C THR A 159 -3.15 28.02 -0.02
N PHE A 160 -4.00 27.59 0.90
CA PHE A 160 -5.33 28.16 1.13
C PHE A 160 -5.36 28.69 2.55
N CYS A 161 -5.74 29.95 2.74
CA CYS A 161 -5.86 30.55 4.05
C CYS A 161 -7.26 31.13 4.23
N GLN A 162 -7.74 31.15 5.47
CA GLN A 162 -9.02 31.70 5.87
C GLN A 162 -8.84 32.60 7.09
N SER A 163 -9.58 33.72 7.16
CA SER A 163 -9.73 34.52 8.37
C SER A 163 -11.10 34.29 9.01
N PHE A 164 -11.14 34.39 10.34
CA PHE A 164 -12.38 34.26 11.10
C PHE A 164 -12.98 35.66 11.36
N GLU A 165 -14.06 35.98 10.65
CA GLU A 165 -14.73 37.26 10.74
C GLU A 165 -16.26 37.04 10.84
N ASN A 166 -16.92 37.85 11.65
CA ASN A 166 -18.37 37.78 11.83
C ASN A 166 -18.92 36.37 12.11
N ASN A 167 -18.20 35.62 12.96
CA ASN A 167 -18.53 34.26 13.38
C ASN A 167 -18.52 33.22 12.25
N ARG A 168 -17.76 33.46 11.18
CA ARG A 168 -17.57 32.53 10.04
C ARG A 168 -16.14 32.63 9.48
N TRP A 169 -15.69 31.54 8.83
CA TRP A 169 -14.44 31.52 8.11
C TRP A 169 -14.63 32.08 6.70
N ILE A 170 -13.78 33.03 6.32
CA ILE A 170 -13.78 33.70 5.02
C ILE A 170 -12.46 33.38 4.32
N ASP A 171 -12.53 32.95 3.05
CA ASP A 171 -11.35 32.64 2.25
C ASP A 171 -10.55 33.92 1.97
N LEU A 172 -9.25 33.86 2.22
CA LEU A 172 -8.31 34.90 1.86
C LEU A 172 -7.79 34.68 0.42
N PRO A 173 -7.42 35.75 -0.28
CA PRO A 173 -6.81 35.62 -1.60
C PRO A 173 -5.55 34.74 -1.54
N THR A 174 -5.45 33.77 -2.44
CA THR A 174 -4.29 32.88 -2.50
C THR A 174 -3.02 33.66 -2.88
N SER A 175 -2.01 33.61 -2.02
CA SER A 175 -0.72 34.27 -2.29
C SER A 175 0.20 33.37 -3.12
N ALA A 176 0.40 33.70 -4.39
CA ALA A 176 1.36 33.01 -5.24
C ALA A 176 2.80 33.08 -4.70
N SER A 177 3.15 34.16 -3.98
CA SER A 177 4.47 34.31 -3.37
C SER A 177 4.69 33.33 -2.22
N GLN A 178 3.69 33.10 -1.36
CA GLN A 178 3.76 32.13 -0.27
C GLN A 178 3.91 30.70 -0.81
N SER A 179 3.14 30.34 -1.80
CA SER A 179 3.26 29.03 -2.47
C SER A 179 4.66 28.83 -3.07
N ALA A 180 5.21 29.81 -3.76
CA ALA A 180 6.55 29.77 -4.34
C ALA A 180 7.66 29.70 -3.27
N GLN A 181 7.52 30.40 -2.14
CA GLN A 181 8.46 30.30 -1.03
C GLN A 181 8.47 28.88 -0.44
N LEU A 182 7.30 28.25 -0.28
CA LEU A 182 7.19 26.91 0.22
C LEU A 182 7.74 25.87 -0.78
N GLU A 183 7.48 26.04 -2.09
CA GLU A 183 8.09 25.23 -3.15
C GLU A 183 9.63 25.28 -3.06
N ASN A 184 10.20 26.47 -2.90
CA ASN A 184 11.66 26.66 -2.75
C ASN A 184 12.19 26.01 -1.45
N ALA A 185 11.49 26.13 -0.34
CA ALA A 185 11.88 25.50 0.92
C ALA A 185 11.93 23.97 0.78
N ILE A 186 10.90 23.37 0.18
CA ILE A 186 10.83 21.93 -0.10
C ILE A 186 11.97 21.48 -1.02
N LEU A 187 12.20 22.19 -2.11
CA LEU A 187 13.29 21.88 -3.05
C LEU A 187 14.67 21.94 -2.39
N ASN A 188 14.92 22.95 -1.57
CA ASN A 188 16.18 23.06 -0.82
C ASN A 188 16.34 21.95 0.22
N LYS A 189 15.26 21.56 0.88
CA LYS A 189 15.26 20.43 1.81
C LYS A 189 15.52 19.10 1.06
N ALA A 190 14.85 18.86 -0.05
CA ALA A 190 15.04 17.69 -0.90
C ALA A 190 16.47 17.57 -1.44
N LYS A 191 17.06 18.68 -1.87
CA LYS A 191 18.49 18.73 -2.29
C LYS A 191 19.43 18.34 -1.15
N ARG A 192 19.23 18.89 0.06
CA ARG A 192 20.02 18.52 1.24
C ARG A 192 19.91 17.05 1.60
N ILE A 193 18.69 16.50 1.57
CA ILE A 193 18.48 15.06 1.82
C ILE A 193 19.20 14.21 0.77
N LYS A 194 19.13 14.60 -0.51
CA LYS A 194 19.84 13.90 -1.59
C LYS A 194 21.35 13.89 -1.38
N LEU A 195 21.93 15.02 -1.02
CA LEU A 195 23.38 15.17 -0.79
C LEU A 195 23.85 14.39 0.45
N ALA A 196 23.02 14.24 1.48
CA ALA A 196 23.34 13.47 2.68
C ALA A 196 23.25 11.94 2.46
N ASN A 197 22.63 11.50 1.38
CA ASN A 197 22.44 10.08 1.05
C ASN A 197 23.35 9.61 -0.12
N ASN A 198 24.21 10.48 -0.64
CA ASN A 198 25.26 10.17 -1.60
C ASN A 198 26.62 10.03 -0.89
#